data_60a016f3be57e6f4c4c1e3533940b121
#
_entry.id   60a016f3be57e6f4c4c1e3533940b121
#
_cell.length_a   1.000
_cell.length_b   1.000
_cell.length_c   1.000
_cell.angle_alpha   90.00
_cell.angle_beta   90.00
_cell.angle_gamma   90.00
#
_symmetry.space_group_name_H-M   'P 1'
#
loop_
_entity.id
_entity.type
_entity.pdbx_description
1 polymer ?
#
loop_
_entity_poly.entity_id
_entity_poly.type
_entity_poly.pdbx_seq_one_letter_code
_entity_poly.pdbx_strand_id
1 'polypeptide(L)'
;MAKLSGTQTHENLKMAFAGESQANRRYLYFAQKADVEGYPDVAALFRSVAEGETGHAFGHFDFLAEVGDPVTGVAVGATSDNLNSAITGETFEYTEMYPGFSKTARDEGFEEIAEWLEVLARAEKSHAGRFTQGLETLND
;
A
#
# COMPACT_ATOMS: atom_id res chain seq x y z
N MET A 1 -4.73 -2.72 -31.28
CA MET A 1 -4.16 -1.94 -30.16
C MET A 1 -3.32 -2.84 -29.27
N ALA A 2 -2.24 -2.30 -28.77
CA ALA A 2 -1.39 -3.03 -27.84
C ALA A 2 -2.12 -3.27 -26.53
N LYS A 3 -1.96 -4.45 -25.95
CA LYS A 3 -2.46 -4.77 -24.61
C LYS A 3 -1.35 -4.59 -23.61
N LEU A 4 -1.64 -3.92 -22.51
CA LEU A 4 -0.66 -3.64 -21.45
C LEU A 4 -0.23 -4.92 -20.72
N SER A 5 -1.14 -5.83 -20.46
CA SER A 5 -0.89 -7.05 -19.69
C SER A 5 0.28 -7.88 -20.27
N GLY A 6 1.20 -8.28 -19.41
CA GLY A 6 2.33 -9.13 -19.77
C GLY A 6 3.49 -8.43 -20.48
N THR A 7 3.44 -7.11 -20.59
CA THR A 7 4.50 -6.32 -21.23
C THR A 7 5.51 -5.81 -20.22
N GLN A 8 6.68 -5.41 -20.70
CA GLN A 8 7.65 -4.70 -19.85
C GLN A 8 7.10 -3.36 -19.36
N THR A 9 6.29 -2.68 -20.18
CA THR A 9 5.64 -1.43 -19.78
C THR A 9 4.74 -1.66 -18.57
N HIS A 10 3.99 -2.77 -18.54
CA HIS A 10 3.17 -3.14 -17.39
C HIS A 10 4.04 -3.28 -16.13
N GLU A 11 5.14 -4.01 -16.22
CA GLU A 11 6.05 -4.19 -15.09
C GLU A 11 6.67 -2.85 -14.66
N ASN A 12 7.02 -2.00 -15.62
CA ASN A 12 7.58 -0.67 -15.33
C ASN A 12 6.56 0.21 -14.59
N LEU A 13 5.29 0.16 -14.97
CA LEU A 13 4.22 0.92 -14.30
C LEU A 13 4.02 0.45 -12.86
N LYS A 14 4.08 -0.87 -12.62
CA LYS A 14 4.00 -1.40 -11.26
C LYS A 14 5.15 -0.88 -10.39
N MET A 15 6.36 -0.90 -10.93
CA MET A 15 7.53 -0.38 -10.22
C MET A 15 7.42 1.12 -9.96
N ALA A 16 6.95 1.87 -10.95
CA ALA A 16 6.78 3.32 -10.82
C ALA A 16 5.72 3.65 -9.75
N PHE A 17 4.58 2.94 -9.76
CA PHE A 17 3.55 3.09 -8.74
C PHE A 17 4.11 2.81 -7.34
N ALA A 18 4.81 1.70 -7.19
CA ALA A 18 5.40 1.33 -5.90
C ALA A 18 6.41 2.38 -5.43
N GLY A 19 7.26 2.87 -6.35
CA GLY A 19 8.26 3.89 -6.04
C GLY A 19 7.65 5.22 -5.61
N GLU A 20 6.65 5.71 -6.34
CA GLU A 20 5.97 6.97 -6.01
C GLU A 20 5.22 6.85 -4.68
N SER A 21 4.55 5.72 -4.44
CA SER A 21 3.85 5.48 -3.18
C SER A 21 4.81 5.46 -1.99
N GLN A 22 5.96 4.82 -2.15
CA GLN A 22 6.99 4.77 -1.13
C GLN A 22 7.61 6.15 -0.89
N ALA A 23 7.89 6.91 -1.95
CA ALA A 23 8.43 8.25 -1.86
C ALA A 23 7.49 9.17 -1.07
N ASN A 24 6.16 9.07 -1.32
CA ASN A 24 5.16 9.84 -0.59
C ASN A 24 5.32 9.63 0.93
N ARG A 25 5.36 8.39 1.40
CA ARG A 25 5.48 8.08 2.83
C ARG A 25 6.84 8.47 3.41
N ARG A 26 7.91 8.28 2.66
CA ARG A 26 9.26 8.68 3.09
C ARG A 26 9.32 10.19 3.30
N TYR A 27 8.78 10.97 2.39
CA TYR A 27 8.82 12.44 2.48
C TYR A 27 7.94 12.96 3.61
N LEU A 28 6.78 12.34 3.86
CA LEU A 28 5.96 12.69 5.03
C LEU A 28 6.68 12.39 6.33
N TYR A 29 7.41 11.30 6.40
CA TYR A 29 8.24 10.98 7.56
C TYR A 29 9.36 12.02 7.74
N PHE A 30 10.03 12.37 6.64
CA PHE A 30 11.09 13.39 6.67
C PHE A 30 10.55 14.75 7.09
N ALA A 31 9.32 15.08 6.68
CA ALA A 31 8.66 16.32 7.10
C ALA A 31 8.48 16.38 8.63
N GLN A 32 8.04 15.28 9.23
CA GLN A 32 7.89 15.20 10.69
C GLN A 32 9.23 15.44 11.39
N LYS A 33 10.30 14.85 10.88
CA LYS A 33 11.64 15.05 11.48
C LYS A 33 12.13 16.48 11.31
N ALA A 34 11.86 17.09 10.17
CA ALA A 34 12.22 18.49 9.93
C ALA A 34 11.48 19.43 10.90
N ASP A 35 10.19 19.15 11.19
CA ASP A 35 9.42 19.91 12.17
C ASP A 35 10.05 19.79 13.57
N VAL A 36 10.41 18.58 13.97
CA VAL A 36 11.03 18.34 15.29
C VAL A 36 12.37 19.07 15.43
N GLU A 37 13.15 19.11 14.34
CA GLU A 37 14.45 19.76 14.31
C GLU A 37 14.36 21.29 14.16
N GLY A 38 13.17 21.84 13.92
CA GLY A 38 12.95 23.27 13.80
C GLY A 38 13.17 23.84 12.40
N TYR A 39 12.91 23.07 11.37
CA TYR A 39 13.02 23.49 9.96
C TYR A 39 11.64 23.46 9.28
N PRO A 40 10.73 24.39 9.63
CA PRO A 40 9.36 24.34 9.10
C PRO A 40 9.28 24.53 7.58
N ASP A 41 10.18 25.32 6.99
CA ASP A 41 10.19 25.52 5.53
C ASP A 41 10.58 24.24 4.79
N VAL A 42 11.53 23.48 5.35
CA VAL A 42 11.92 22.19 4.77
C VAL A 42 10.82 21.17 4.94
N ALA A 43 10.14 21.17 6.10
CA ALA A 43 8.99 20.31 6.33
C ALA A 43 7.88 20.58 5.29
N ALA A 44 7.59 21.85 5.04
CA ALA A 44 6.60 22.26 4.03
C ALA A 44 7.00 21.79 2.63
N LEU A 45 8.30 21.88 2.29
CA LEU A 45 8.83 21.42 1.02
C LEU A 45 8.60 19.90 0.85
N PHE A 46 8.92 19.10 1.87
CA PHE A 46 8.68 17.66 1.83
C PHE A 46 7.21 17.34 1.64
N ARG A 47 6.31 18.03 2.35
CA ARG A 47 4.86 17.81 2.23
C ARG A 47 4.35 18.15 0.84
N SER A 48 4.83 19.26 0.26
CA SER A 48 4.44 19.68 -1.08
C SER A 48 4.84 18.65 -2.13
N VAL A 49 6.08 18.15 -2.06
CA VAL A 49 6.56 17.13 -2.99
C VAL A 49 5.80 15.81 -2.78
N ALA A 50 5.53 15.42 -1.52
CA ALA A 50 4.75 14.21 -1.21
C ALA A 50 3.36 14.27 -1.84
N GLU A 51 2.71 15.44 -1.83
CA GLU A 51 1.40 15.62 -2.48
C GLU A 51 1.49 15.40 -3.99
N GLY A 52 2.55 15.89 -4.62
CA GLY A 52 2.83 15.64 -6.03
C GLY A 52 2.99 14.16 -6.34
N GLU A 53 3.67 13.42 -5.45
CA GLU A 53 3.84 11.97 -5.60
C GLU A 53 2.52 11.22 -5.56
N THR A 54 1.53 11.73 -4.81
CA THR A 54 0.19 11.16 -4.80
C THR A 54 -0.45 11.21 -6.19
N GLY A 55 -0.36 12.36 -6.86
CA GLY A 55 -0.86 12.53 -8.22
C GLY A 55 -0.17 11.60 -9.22
N HIS A 56 1.15 11.47 -9.12
CA HIS A 56 1.93 10.57 -9.97
C HIS A 56 1.49 9.11 -9.76
N ALA A 57 1.35 8.69 -8.52
CA ALA A 57 0.92 7.32 -8.19
C ALA A 57 -0.47 7.04 -8.75
N PHE A 58 -1.40 7.97 -8.61
CA PHE A 58 -2.75 7.80 -9.16
C PHE A 58 -2.76 7.74 -10.68
N GLY A 59 -1.92 8.55 -11.35
CA GLY A 59 -1.75 8.48 -12.80
C GLY A 59 -1.26 7.11 -13.27
N HIS A 60 -0.29 6.55 -12.57
CA HIS A 60 0.19 5.19 -12.86
C HIS A 60 -0.91 4.16 -12.63
N PHE A 61 -1.66 4.31 -11.55
CA PHE A 61 -2.73 3.37 -11.19
C PHE A 61 -3.87 3.40 -12.21
N ASP A 62 -4.18 4.56 -12.79
CA ASP A 62 -5.20 4.66 -13.83
C ASP A 62 -4.88 3.71 -15.01
N PHE A 63 -3.61 3.61 -15.40
CA PHE A 63 -3.20 2.66 -16.43
C PHE A 63 -3.21 1.22 -15.91
N LEU A 64 -2.72 1.00 -14.69
CA LEU A 64 -2.68 -0.33 -14.08
C LEU A 64 -4.06 -0.93 -13.86
N ALA A 65 -5.06 -0.10 -13.60
CA ALA A 65 -6.43 -0.54 -13.39
C ALA A 65 -7.01 -1.30 -14.58
N GLU A 66 -6.52 -1.04 -15.79
CA GLU A 66 -6.94 -1.77 -16.98
C GLU A 66 -6.61 -3.27 -16.92
N VAL A 67 -5.57 -3.62 -16.17
CA VAL A 67 -5.12 -5.01 -16.00
C VAL A 67 -5.63 -5.60 -14.68
N GLY A 68 -5.61 -4.81 -13.63
CA GLY A 68 -5.98 -5.23 -12.28
C GLY A 68 -5.06 -4.61 -11.24
N ASP A 69 -5.37 -4.84 -9.97
CA ASP A 69 -4.58 -4.36 -8.85
C ASP A 69 -3.15 -4.91 -8.97
N PRO A 70 -2.12 -4.05 -8.95
CA PRO A 70 -0.73 -4.51 -9.10
C PRO A 70 -0.25 -5.41 -7.96
N VAL A 71 -0.93 -5.40 -6.82
CA VAL A 71 -0.57 -6.21 -5.65
C VAL A 71 -1.32 -7.54 -5.65
N THR A 72 -2.64 -7.52 -5.84
CA THR A 72 -3.50 -8.68 -5.69
C THR A 72 -3.83 -9.38 -7.02
N GLY A 73 -3.71 -8.67 -8.13
CA GLY A 73 -4.15 -9.16 -9.43
C GLY A 73 -5.67 -9.14 -9.61
N VAL A 74 -6.42 -8.71 -8.62
CA VAL A 74 -7.88 -8.65 -8.66
C VAL A 74 -8.33 -7.46 -9.50
N ALA A 75 -9.42 -7.61 -10.25
CA ALA A 75 -10.00 -6.51 -11.02
C ALA A 75 -10.33 -5.34 -10.11
N VAL A 76 -10.11 -4.12 -10.60
CA VAL A 76 -10.37 -2.88 -9.88
C VAL A 76 -11.09 -1.89 -10.78
N GLY A 77 -11.63 -0.84 -10.18
CA GLY A 77 -12.36 0.23 -10.86
C GLY A 77 -13.72 0.47 -10.22
N ALA A 78 -14.61 -0.51 -10.26
CA ALA A 78 -15.88 -0.42 -9.54
C ALA A 78 -15.64 -0.61 -8.04
N THR A 79 -16.46 0.04 -7.21
CA THR A 79 -16.29 0.00 -5.76
C THR A 79 -16.32 -1.42 -5.19
N SER A 80 -17.21 -2.28 -5.70
CA SER A 80 -17.26 -3.69 -5.26
C SER A 80 -15.97 -4.43 -5.59
N ASP A 81 -15.40 -4.20 -6.77
CA ASP A 81 -14.12 -4.80 -7.16
C ASP A 81 -12.99 -4.29 -6.28
N ASN A 82 -12.97 -2.99 -6.02
CA ASN A 82 -11.96 -2.37 -5.17
C ASN A 82 -12.00 -2.95 -3.75
N LEU A 83 -13.19 -3.15 -3.21
CA LEU A 83 -13.35 -3.78 -1.90
C LEU A 83 -12.86 -5.23 -1.89
N ASN A 84 -13.18 -5.99 -2.94
CA ASN A 84 -12.68 -7.35 -3.08
C ASN A 84 -11.16 -7.40 -3.13
N SER A 85 -10.53 -6.48 -3.85
CA SER A 85 -9.07 -6.41 -3.91
C SER A 85 -8.47 -6.06 -2.55
N ALA A 86 -9.07 -5.09 -1.85
CA ALA A 86 -8.63 -4.71 -0.51
C ALA A 86 -8.73 -5.89 0.47
N ILE A 87 -9.84 -6.62 0.44
CA ILE A 87 -10.03 -7.81 1.28
C ILE A 87 -8.95 -8.86 0.99
N THR A 88 -8.68 -9.10 -0.30
CA THR A 88 -7.66 -10.06 -0.71
C THR A 88 -6.28 -9.66 -0.18
N GLY A 89 -5.91 -8.38 -0.31
CA GLY A 89 -4.62 -7.88 0.17
C GLY A 89 -4.49 -7.98 1.69
N GLU A 90 -5.47 -7.49 2.43
CA GLU A 90 -5.46 -7.54 3.89
C GLU A 90 -5.43 -8.98 4.41
N THR A 91 -6.17 -9.88 3.76
CA THR A 91 -6.20 -11.29 4.13
C THR A 91 -4.83 -11.93 3.96
N PHE A 92 -4.16 -11.69 2.84
CA PHE A 92 -2.79 -12.17 2.62
C PHE A 92 -1.85 -11.62 3.70
N GLU A 93 -1.97 -10.33 4.01
CA GLU A 93 -1.09 -9.67 4.99
C GLU A 93 -1.22 -10.30 6.38
N TYR A 94 -2.44 -10.60 6.84
CA TYR A 94 -2.60 -11.12 8.20
C TYR A 94 -2.46 -12.64 8.29
N THR A 95 -2.67 -13.39 7.21
CA THR A 95 -2.55 -14.85 7.24
C THR A 95 -1.17 -15.35 6.87
N GLU A 96 -0.49 -14.66 5.96
CA GLU A 96 0.77 -15.13 5.37
C GLU A 96 1.94 -14.17 5.63
N MET A 97 1.80 -12.92 5.19
CA MET A 97 2.92 -11.99 5.12
C MET A 97 3.47 -11.63 6.50
N TYR A 98 2.66 -11.02 7.35
CA TYR A 98 3.13 -10.58 8.67
C TYR A 98 3.46 -11.74 9.60
N PRO A 99 2.67 -12.83 9.66
CA PRO A 99 3.11 -14.00 10.43
C PRO A 99 4.46 -14.56 9.98
N GLY A 100 4.68 -14.64 8.68
CA GLY A 100 5.97 -15.09 8.13
C GLY A 100 7.11 -14.14 8.48
N PHE A 101 6.89 -12.85 8.35
CA PHE A 101 7.89 -11.83 8.68
C PHE A 101 8.20 -11.83 10.18
N SER A 102 7.19 -11.99 11.03
CA SER A 102 7.37 -12.06 12.48
C SER A 102 8.23 -13.27 12.87
N LYS A 103 7.95 -14.42 12.26
CA LYS A 103 8.72 -15.63 12.51
C LYS A 103 10.20 -15.43 12.13
N THR A 104 10.45 -14.87 10.95
CA THR A 104 11.81 -14.58 10.47
C THR A 104 12.53 -13.63 11.44
N ALA A 105 11.85 -12.55 11.84
CA ALA A 105 12.43 -11.57 12.76
C ALA A 105 12.82 -12.22 14.09
N ARG A 106 11.96 -13.09 14.63
CA ARG A 106 12.23 -13.79 15.88
C ARG A 106 13.40 -14.76 15.73
N ASP A 107 13.42 -15.51 14.63
CA ASP A 107 14.51 -16.45 14.36
C ASP A 107 15.85 -15.74 14.20
N GLU A 108 15.84 -14.51 13.70
CA GLU A 108 17.05 -13.69 13.53
C GLU A 108 17.42 -12.87 14.79
N GLY A 109 16.64 -12.98 15.86
CA GLY A 109 16.93 -12.31 17.13
C GLY A 109 16.35 -10.92 17.28
N PHE A 110 15.40 -10.53 16.42
CA PHE A 110 14.73 -9.21 16.45
C PHE A 110 13.37 -9.32 17.11
N GLU A 111 13.37 -9.58 18.42
CA GLU A 111 12.13 -9.84 19.17
C GLU A 111 11.16 -8.65 19.13
N GLU A 112 11.65 -7.43 19.30
CA GLU A 112 10.83 -6.22 19.29
C GLU A 112 10.16 -6.00 17.92
N ILE A 113 10.91 -6.26 16.84
CA ILE A 113 10.37 -6.17 15.48
C ILE A 113 9.32 -7.26 15.26
N ALA A 114 9.58 -8.48 15.76
CA ALA A 114 8.61 -9.58 15.64
C ALA A 114 7.28 -9.22 16.32
N GLU A 115 7.32 -8.63 17.51
CA GLU A 115 6.13 -8.20 18.23
C GLU A 115 5.38 -7.11 17.47
N TRP A 116 6.11 -6.15 16.89
CA TRP A 116 5.52 -5.11 16.05
C TRP A 116 4.76 -5.71 14.86
N LEU A 117 5.38 -6.66 14.17
CA LEU A 117 4.76 -7.31 13.00
C LEU A 117 3.54 -8.13 13.39
N GLU A 118 3.52 -8.73 14.58
CA GLU A 118 2.34 -9.44 15.11
C GLU A 118 1.18 -8.47 15.39
N VAL A 119 1.50 -7.28 15.91
CA VAL A 119 0.48 -6.23 16.11
C VAL A 119 -0.14 -5.84 14.77
N LEU A 120 0.69 -5.68 13.73
CA LEU A 120 0.20 -5.35 12.39
C LEU A 120 -0.67 -6.46 11.81
N ALA A 121 -0.32 -7.72 12.01
CA ALA A 121 -1.16 -8.84 11.56
C ALA A 121 -2.58 -8.72 12.14
N ARG A 122 -2.70 -8.38 13.42
CA ARG A 122 -4.01 -8.19 14.05
C ARG A 122 -4.75 -6.97 13.47
N ALA A 123 -4.03 -5.88 13.19
CA ALA A 123 -4.61 -4.69 12.58
C ALA A 123 -5.16 -5.00 11.17
N GLU A 124 -4.39 -5.73 10.37
CA GLU A 124 -4.80 -6.09 9.01
C GLU A 124 -6.01 -7.04 9.01
N LYS A 125 -6.11 -7.91 10.00
CA LYS A 125 -7.30 -8.76 10.19
C LYS A 125 -8.54 -7.90 10.44
N SER A 126 -8.42 -6.88 11.28
CA SER A 126 -9.50 -5.92 11.53
C SER A 126 -9.89 -5.18 10.25
N HIS A 127 -8.91 -4.76 9.47
CA HIS A 127 -9.15 -4.08 8.19
C HIS A 127 -9.90 -4.98 7.22
N ALA A 128 -9.50 -6.23 7.09
CA ALA A 128 -10.20 -7.20 6.23
C ALA A 128 -11.67 -7.35 6.63
N GLY A 129 -11.95 -7.44 7.93
CA GLY A 129 -13.33 -7.52 8.44
C GLY A 129 -14.13 -6.27 8.13
N ARG A 130 -13.53 -5.10 8.27
CA ARG A 130 -14.20 -3.82 7.97
C ARG A 130 -14.50 -3.67 6.48
N PHE A 131 -13.58 -4.07 5.61
CA PHE A 131 -13.82 -4.06 4.17
C PHE A 131 -14.90 -5.08 3.78
N THR A 132 -14.90 -6.26 4.39
CA THR A 132 -15.94 -7.27 4.16
C THR A 132 -17.32 -6.72 4.53
N GLN A 133 -17.43 -6.04 5.68
CA GLN A 133 -18.67 -5.40 6.09
C GLN A 133 -19.10 -4.32 5.10
N GLY A 134 -18.15 -3.52 4.60
CA GLY A 134 -18.42 -2.52 3.58
C GLY A 134 -18.99 -3.13 2.30
N LEU A 135 -18.46 -4.26 1.88
CA LEU A 135 -18.94 -4.98 0.70
C LEU A 135 -20.36 -5.51 0.91
N GLU A 136 -20.64 -6.07 2.07
CA GLU A 136 -21.99 -6.55 2.43
C GLU A 136 -23.00 -5.39 2.40
N THR A 137 -22.66 -4.25 3.00
CA THR A 137 -23.49 -3.06 3.00
C THR A 137 -23.75 -2.54 1.59
N LEU A 138 -22.74 -2.60 0.73
CA LEU A 138 -22.87 -2.14 -0.66
C LEU A 138 -23.85 -3.00 -1.45
N ASN A 139 -23.93 -4.29 -1.14
CA ASN A 139 -24.79 -5.25 -1.83
C ASN A 139 -26.23 -5.24 -1.31
N ASP A 140 -26.48 -4.59 -0.19
CA ASP A 140 -27.82 -4.39 0.35
C ASP A 140 -28.53 -3.26 -0.40
#